data_cf20590dd17b44c901df79cc3323d09e
#
_entry.id   cf20590dd17b44c901df79cc3323d09e
#
_cell.length_a   1.000
_cell.length_b   1.000
_cell.length_c   1.000
_cell.angle_alpha   90.00
_cell.angle_beta   90.00
_cell.angle_gamma   90.00
#
_symmetry.space_group_name_H-M   'P 1'
#
loop_
_entity.id
_entity.type
_entity.pdbx_description
1 polymer ?
#
loop_
_entity_poly.entity_id
_entity_poly.type
_entity_poly.pdbx_seq_one_letter_code
_entity_poly.pdbx_strand_id
1 'polypeptide(L)'
;MTSLRDIICLGDIMDHNSDKEHFEYLIKNMLQHYNLIDSDLHKSEKPDFRNDNLGLEVARADQTLGFEGFISKYNKDNIGNIKKFNKNFEKLGGRVLRKTDPVVKILDLHDTFHYHEDYIYIIPGYSENFNFINKKIKDKLTKLNSNYDEDIKHYYLGIFTPIYTHEDNIKEELNEIIKLQSNRDKKFEKIIIIFIDKLCEFDLLNNTYNIIENTNEQLNNISIKTHEELSDQ
;
A
#
# COMPACT_ATOMS: atom_id res chain seq x y z
N MET A 1 2.54 22.49 6.90
CA MET A 1 2.03 21.24 7.49
C MET A 1 0.70 20.95 6.83
N THR A 2 0.72 20.17 5.77
CA THR A 2 -0.49 19.73 5.06
C THR A 2 -1.15 18.68 5.94
N SER A 3 -2.41 18.91 6.28
CA SER A 3 -3.18 18.04 7.19
C SER A 3 -3.40 16.69 6.51
N LEU A 4 -3.35 15.59 7.26
CA LEU A 4 -3.81 14.26 6.82
C LEU A 4 -5.20 14.29 6.16
N ARG A 5 -6.02 15.31 6.44
CA ARG A 5 -7.31 15.54 5.79
C ARG A 5 -7.22 15.79 4.29
N ASP A 6 -6.11 16.37 3.81
CA ASP A 6 -5.95 16.66 2.38
C ASP A 6 -5.59 15.40 1.57
N ILE A 7 -5.07 14.36 2.24
CA ILE A 7 -4.79 13.04 1.66
C ILE A 7 -6.05 12.15 1.68
N ILE A 8 -6.96 12.39 2.60
CA ILE A 8 -8.24 11.68 2.73
C ILE A 8 -9.20 11.98 1.57
N CYS A 9 -9.04 13.10 0.86
CA CYS A 9 -9.82 13.39 -0.35
C CYS A 9 -9.64 12.36 -1.48
N LEU A 10 -8.61 11.54 -1.45
CA LEU A 10 -8.47 10.38 -2.34
C LEU A 10 -9.33 9.18 -1.90
N GLY A 11 -9.85 9.17 -0.68
CA GLY A 11 -10.64 8.06 -0.12
C GLY A 11 -12.16 8.25 -0.12
N ASP A 12 -12.65 9.47 -0.24
CA ASP A 12 -14.07 9.81 -0.02
C ASP A 12 -14.94 9.83 -1.29
N ILE A 13 -14.37 9.58 -2.48
CA ILE A 13 -15.09 9.78 -3.76
C ILE A 13 -15.56 8.47 -4.41
N MET A 14 -15.42 7.30 -3.77
CA MET A 14 -15.40 6.08 -4.56
C MET A 14 -16.42 4.99 -4.19
N ASP A 15 -17.26 4.59 -5.15
CA ASP A 15 -18.11 3.38 -5.15
C ASP A 15 -17.22 2.13 -5.35
N HIS A 16 -17.43 1.07 -4.59
CA HIS A 16 -16.46 -0.02 -4.36
C HIS A 16 -15.88 -0.74 -5.60
N ASN A 17 -16.51 -0.67 -6.76
CA ASN A 17 -15.99 -1.33 -7.97
C ASN A 17 -15.24 -0.35 -8.90
N SER A 18 -15.71 0.87 -9.05
CA SER A 18 -15.00 1.95 -9.76
C SER A 18 -13.67 2.28 -9.08
N ASP A 19 -13.61 2.14 -7.77
CA ASP A 19 -12.45 2.36 -6.90
C ASP A 19 -11.25 1.48 -7.24
N LYS A 20 -11.50 0.19 -7.45
CA LYS A 20 -10.42 -0.77 -7.70
C LYS A 20 -9.77 -0.51 -9.05
N GLU A 21 -10.56 -0.28 -10.07
CA GLU A 21 -10.06 -0.04 -11.42
C GLU A 21 -9.30 1.28 -11.50
N HIS A 22 -9.88 2.36 -10.98
CA HIS A 22 -9.20 3.65 -10.89
C HIS A 22 -7.85 3.53 -10.17
N PHE A 23 -7.82 2.82 -9.06
CA PHE A 23 -6.60 2.59 -8.28
C PHE A 23 -5.54 1.84 -9.10
N GLU A 24 -5.92 0.79 -9.82
CA GLU A 24 -5.00 0.01 -10.64
C GLU A 24 -4.41 0.86 -11.77
N TYR A 25 -5.23 1.67 -12.45
CA TYR A 25 -4.76 2.62 -13.47
C TYR A 25 -3.89 3.74 -12.88
N LEU A 26 -4.23 4.25 -11.71
CA LEU A 26 -3.42 5.26 -11.03
C LEU A 26 -1.99 4.76 -10.78
N ILE A 27 -1.85 3.55 -10.27
CA ILE A 27 -0.52 2.94 -10.05
C ILE A 27 0.22 2.77 -11.38
N LYS A 28 -0.43 2.21 -12.40
CA LYS A 28 0.16 2.08 -13.74
C LYS A 28 0.67 3.43 -14.25
N ASN A 29 -0.18 4.46 -14.21
CA ASN A 29 0.16 5.79 -14.71
C ASN A 29 1.28 6.46 -13.91
N MET A 30 1.35 6.24 -12.59
CA MET A 30 2.49 6.67 -11.78
C MET A 30 3.79 6.00 -12.25
N LEU A 31 3.79 4.69 -12.42
CA LEU A 31 5.00 3.97 -12.86
C LEU A 31 5.43 4.39 -14.26
N GLN A 32 4.50 4.67 -15.17
CA GLN A 32 4.79 5.21 -16.50
C GLN A 32 5.34 6.63 -16.44
N HIS A 33 4.76 7.51 -15.59
CA HIS A 33 5.23 8.88 -15.40
C HIS A 33 6.72 8.94 -14.99
N TYR A 34 7.14 8.01 -14.15
CA TYR A 34 8.54 7.89 -13.70
C TYR A 34 9.41 7.01 -14.60
N ASN A 35 8.91 6.57 -15.76
CA ASN A 35 9.61 5.68 -16.70
C ASN A 35 10.09 4.36 -16.07
N LEU A 36 9.35 3.83 -15.11
CA LEU A 36 9.63 2.56 -14.45
C LEU A 36 9.04 1.36 -15.20
N ILE A 37 8.06 1.62 -16.07
CA ILE A 37 7.45 0.64 -16.98
C ILE A 37 7.20 1.26 -18.34
N ASP A 38 7.03 0.41 -19.35
CA ASP A 38 6.68 0.82 -20.72
C ASP A 38 5.26 1.38 -20.82
N SER A 39 5.00 2.17 -21.87
CA SER A 39 3.72 2.86 -22.07
C SER A 39 2.62 1.97 -22.67
N ASP A 40 2.97 0.83 -23.25
CA ASP A 40 2.09 -0.04 -24.05
C ASP A 40 1.36 -1.13 -23.25
N LEU A 41 1.36 -1.05 -21.91
CA LEU A 41 0.64 -1.99 -21.06
C LEU A 41 -0.88 -1.76 -21.16
N HIS A 42 -1.59 -2.82 -21.51
CA HIS A 42 -3.06 -2.84 -21.56
C HIS A 42 -3.65 -3.63 -20.39
N LYS A 43 -4.89 -3.33 -20.04
CA LYS A 43 -5.64 -4.01 -18.97
C LYS A 43 -5.80 -5.48 -19.26
N SER A 44 -5.62 -6.32 -18.24
CA SER A 44 -5.74 -7.78 -18.31
C SER A 44 -6.33 -8.31 -17.00
N GLU A 45 -6.74 -9.58 -17.00
CA GLU A 45 -7.20 -10.24 -15.78
C GLU A 45 -6.03 -10.81 -14.94
N LYS A 46 -4.97 -11.25 -15.63
CA LYS A 46 -3.80 -11.91 -15.00
C LYS A 46 -2.57 -11.76 -15.89
N PRO A 47 -1.63 -10.92 -15.51
CA PRO A 47 -1.61 -9.91 -14.40
C PRO A 47 -2.59 -8.75 -14.64
N ASP A 48 -2.69 -7.80 -13.70
CA ASP A 48 -3.61 -6.66 -13.79
C ASP A 48 -3.40 -5.82 -15.07
N PHE A 49 -2.14 -5.69 -15.54
CA PHE A 49 -1.76 -5.11 -16.83
C PHE A 49 -0.68 -5.93 -17.50
N ARG A 50 -0.65 -5.98 -18.84
CA ARG A 50 0.36 -6.70 -19.59
C ARG A 50 0.60 -6.17 -21.00
N ASN A 51 1.75 -6.51 -21.55
CA ASN A 51 2.03 -6.61 -22.98
C ASN A 51 2.65 -7.99 -23.27
N ASP A 52 3.25 -8.20 -24.43
CA ASP A 52 3.86 -9.47 -24.81
C ASP A 52 5.06 -9.89 -23.95
N ASN A 53 5.70 -8.95 -23.27
CA ASN A 53 6.94 -9.20 -22.51
C ASN A 53 6.78 -9.01 -21.00
N LEU A 54 5.97 -8.03 -20.58
CA LEU A 54 5.87 -7.57 -19.21
C LEU A 54 4.47 -7.76 -18.64
N GLY A 55 4.39 -8.32 -17.45
CA GLY A 55 3.21 -8.35 -16.61
C GLY A 55 3.37 -7.49 -15.37
N LEU A 56 2.44 -6.58 -15.15
CA LEU A 56 2.38 -5.73 -13.95
C LEU A 56 1.23 -6.16 -13.07
N GLU A 57 1.54 -6.62 -11.88
CA GLU A 57 0.60 -6.78 -10.78
C GLU A 57 0.52 -5.51 -9.95
N VAL A 58 -0.67 -5.18 -9.49
CA VAL A 58 -0.90 -4.03 -8.62
C VAL A 58 -1.50 -4.49 -7.29
N ALA A 59 -1.08 -3.86 -6.21
CA ALA A 59 -1.60 -4.12 -4.89
C ALA A 59 -1.71 -2.84 -4.05
N ARG A 60 -2.66 -2.83 -3.16
CA ARG A 60 -2.79 -1.83 -2.10
C ARG A 60 -2.43 -2.47 -0.77
N ALA A 61 -1.40 -1.95 -0.11
CA ALA A 61 -1.00 -2.31 1.22
C ALA A 61 -1.39 -1.18 2.17
N ASP A 62 -2.68 -1.06 2.40
CA ASP A 62 -3.25 -0.02 3.23
C ASP A 62 -3.92 -0.63 4.45
N GLN A 63 -3.25 -0.51 5.57
CA GLN A 63 -3.78 -0.89 6.86
C GLN A 63 -4.61 0.26 7.47
N THR A 64 -4.28 1.50 7.13
CA THR A 64 -4.86 2.70 7.71
C THR A 64 -6.36 2.82 7.40
N LEU A 65 -6.78 2.55 6.18
CA LEU A 65 -8.20 2.55 5.80
C LEU A 65 -9.02 1.52 6.57
N GLY A 66 -8.43 0.36 6.85
CA GLY A 66 -9.06 -0.64 7.70
C GLY A 66 -9.32 -0.12 9.11
N PHE A 67 -8.36 0.60 9.67
CA PHE A 67 -8.48 1.21 10.99
C PHE A 67 -9.45 2.39 11.01
N GLU A 68 -9.39 3.28 10.05
CA GLU A 68 -10.29 4.43 9.96
C GLU A 68 -11.73 4.02 9.74
N GLY A 69 -11.99 3.09 8.84
CA GLY A 69 -13.32 2.51 8.65
C GLY A 69 -13.82 1.80 9.91
N PHE A 70 -12.92 1.19 10.67
CA PHE A 70 -13.23 0.55 11.92
C PHE A 70 -13.58 1.57 13.02
N ILE A 71 -12.78 2.64 13.15
CA ILE A 71 -13.01 3.73 14.11
C ILE A 71 -14.26 4.53 13.74
N SER A 72 -14.52 4.78 12.46
CA SER A 72 -15.73 5.46 11.99
C SER A 72 -17.00 4.68 12.35
N LYS A 73 -16.99 3.36 12.23
CA LYS A 73 -18.09 2.50 12.70
C LYS A 73 -18.28 2.61 14.21
N TYR A 74 -17.19 2.70 14.95
CA TYR A 74 -17.24 2.90 16.40
C TYR A 74 -17.94 4.19 16.80
N ASN A 75 -17.69 5.27 16.08
CA ASN A 75 -18.28 6.58 16.35
C ASN A 75 -19.79 6.68 15.96
N LYS A 76 -20.25 5.83 15.03
CA LYS A 76 -21.64 5.84 14.54
C LYS A 76 -22.56 4.88 15.28
N ASP A 77 -22.02 3.75 15.70
CA ASP A 77 -22.79 2.73 16.38
C ASP A 77 -22.50 2.81 17.89
N ASN A 78 -23.55 2.88 18.72
CA ASN A 78 -23.43 2.65 20.16
C ASN A 78 -22.91 1.23 20.37
N ILE A 79 -21.59 1.09 20.45
CA ILE A 79 -20.93 -0.22 20.50
C ILE A 79 -21.19 -0.85 21.86
N GLY A 80 -22.15 -1.75 21.88
CA GLY A 80 -22.56 -2.46 23.09
C GLY A 80 -21.48 -3.38 23.68
N ASN A 81 -20.30 -3.52 23.04
CA ASN A 81 -19.22 -4.35 23.56
C ASN A 81 -17.83 -3.82 23.19
N ILE A 82 -17.37 -2.84 23.97
CA ILE A 82 -16.05 -2.22 23.84
C ILE A 82 -14.90 -3.24 23.85
N LYS A 83 -15.01 -4.32 24.64
CA LYS A 83 -13.98 -5.35 24.73
C LYS A 83 -13.83 -6.11 23.41
N LYS A 84 -14.95 -6.41 22.74
CA LYS A 84 -14.93 -7.07 21.42
C LYS A 84 -14.34 -6.14 20.36
N PHE A 85 -14.69 -4.85 20.43
CA PHE A 85 -14.15 -3.84 19.56
C PHE A 85 -12.61 -3.75 19.70
N ASN A 86 -12.11 -3.55 20.91
CA ASN A 86 -10.70 -3.44 21.21
C ASN A 86 -9.91 -4.67 20.70
N LYS A 87 -10.43 -5.89 20.99
CA LYS A 87 -9.82 -7.12 20.49
C LYS A 87 -9.78 -7.21 18.96
N ASN A 88 -10.77 -6.69 18.26
CA ASN A 88 -10.77 -6.68 16.79
C ASN A 88 -9.80 -5.62 16.24
N PHE A 89 -9.68 -4.47 16.89
CA PHE A 89 -8.70 -3.45 16.55
C PHE A 89 -7.26 -3.99 16.68
N GLU A 90 -6.97 -4.70 17.78
CA GLU A 90 -5.68 -5.36 17.99
C GLU A 90 -5.38 -6.46 16.96
N LYS A 91 -6.42 -7.20 16.52
CA LYS A 91 -6.26 -8.19 15.44
C LYS A 91 -5.90 -7.57 14.09
N LEU A 92 -6.25 -6.29 13.85
CA LEU A 92 -5.80 -5.55 12.67
C LEU A 92 -4.35 -5.08 12.79
N GLY A 93 -3.71 -5.26 13.95
CA GLY A 93 -2.36 -4.80 14.24
C GLY A 93 -2.30 -3.47 14.99
N GLY A 94 -3.43 -2.89 15.35
CA GLY A 94 -3.48 -1.70 16.20
C GLY A 94 -3.19 -2.00 17.66
N ARG A 95 -2.94 -0.96 18.44
CA ARG A 95 -2.74 -1.05 19.89
C ARG A 95 -3.80 -0.26 20.61
N VAL A 96 -4.31 -0.78 21.73
CA VAL A 96 -5.34 -0.14 22.54
C VAL A 96 -4.78 0.08 23.93
N LEU A 97 -4.69 1.34 24.36
CA LEU A 97 -4.27 1.74 25.69
C LEU A 97 -5.45 2.37 26.44
N ARG A 98 -5.48 2.22 27.74
CA ARG A 98 -6.37 3.03 28.59
C ARG A 98 -5.69 4.36 28.90
N LYS A 99 -6.44 5.44 28.98
CA LYS A 99 -5.92 6.77 29.37
C LYS A 99 -5.27 6.79 30.76
N THR A 100 -5.62 5.81 31.61
CA THR A 100 -5.06 5.63 32.95
C THR A 100 -3.78 4.80 32.97
N ASP A 101 -3.38 4.18 31.85
CA ASP A 101 -2.18 3.36 31.81
C ASP A 101 -0.93 4.26 31.90
N PRO A 102 0.02 3.94 32.79
CA PRO A 102 1.24 4.72 32.88
C PRO A 102 2.13 4.44 31.66
N VAL A 103 2.54 5.53 31.01
CA VAL A 103 3.54 5.55 29.94
C VAL A 103 3.08 4.99 28.60
N VAL A 104 2.65 5.89 27.78
CA VAL A 104 2.68 5.69 26.32
C VAL A 104 4.15 5.76 25.89
N LYS A 105 4.80 4.65 25.69
CA LYS A 105 6.01 4.59 24.86
C LYS A 105 5.56 4.92 23.46
N ILE A 106 5.90 6.09 22.97
CA ILE A 106 5.88 6.40 21.54
C ILE A 106 6.91 5.46 20.94
N LEU A 107 6.45 4.42 20.27
CA LEU A 107 7.31 3.40 19.69
C LEU A 107 7.78 3.78 18.30
N ASP A 108 7.01 4.63 17.62
CA ASP A 108 7.33 5.15 16.29
C ASP A 108 6.87 6.61 16.19
N LEU A 109 7.69 7.49 15.58
CA LEU A 109 7.33 8.89 15.33
C LEU A 109 6.14 9.04 14.38
N HIS A 110 5.79 7.99 13.66
CA HIS A 110 4.71 7.95 12.66
C HIS A 110 3.45 7.25 13.17
N ASP A 111 3.39 6.84 14.44
CA ASP A 111 2.16 6.30 15.02
C ASP A 111 1.05 7.36 14.98
N THR A 112 -0.13 6.95 14.53
CA THR A 112 -1.32 7.81 14.53
C THR A 112 -2.18 7.50 15.75
N PHE A 113 -2.61 8.55 16.48
CA PHE A 113 -3.36 8.42 17.71
C PHE A 113 -4.79 8.90 17.55
N HIS A 114 -5.76 8.04 17.96
CA HIS A 114 -7.17 8.40 18.06
C HIS A 114 -7.61 8.28 19.51
N TYR A 115 -8.15 9.37 20.06
CA TYR A 115 -8.62 9.44 21.45
C TYR A 115 -10.15 9.23 21.47
N HIS A 116 -10.59 8.27 22.27
CA HIS A 116 -12.02 8.03 22.46
C HIS A 116 -12.29 7.60 23.90
N GLU A 117 -13.19 8.33 24.59
CA GLU A 117 -13.55 8.08 26.01
C GLU A 117 -12.36 7.71 26.88
N ASP A 118 -12.29 6.47 27.37
CA ASP A 118 -11.23 5.97 28.27
C ASP A 118 -10.04 5.33 27.53
N TYR A 119 -10.07 5.31 26.19
CA TYR A 119 -9.08 4.59 25.38
C TYR A 119 -8.31 5.49 24.44
N ILE A 120 -7.10 5.06 24.13
CA ILE A 120 -6.25 5.60 23.09
C ILE A 120 -6.01 4.47 22.11
N TYR A 121 -6.44 4.66 20.86
CA TYR A 121 -6.21 3.74 19.75
C TYR A 121 -4.99 4.22 18.98
N ILE A 122 -4.02 3.33 18.82
CA ILE A 122 -2.76 3.62 18.13
C ILE A 122 -2.72 2.80 16.85
N ILE A 123 -2.71 3.48 15.71
CA ILE A 123 -2.44 2.90 14.41
C ILE A 123 -0.93 2.89 14.24
N PRO A 124 -0.31 1.72 14.04
CA PRO A 124 1.14 1.61 14.00
C PRO A 124 1.74 2.34 12.80
N GLY A 125 2.91 2.89 13.01
CA GLY A 125 3.72 3.53 12.00
C GLY A 125 4.38 2.54 11.02
N TYR A 126 5.47 2.99 10.38
CA TYR A 126 6.09 2.28 9.26
C TYR A 126 6.59 0.87 9.59
N SER A 127 7.31 0.69 10.68
CA SER A 127 7.98 -0.58 10.98
C SER A 127 7.03 -1.78 11.11
N GLU A 128 5.83 -1.54 11.64
CA GLU A 128 4.81 -2.58 11.74
C GLU A 128 4.00 -2.73 10.44
N ASN A 129 3.83 -1.66 9.67
CA ASN A 129 3.15 -1.69 8.37
C ASN A 129 3.95 -2.41 7.29
N PHE A 130 5.27 -2.48 7.39
CA PHE A 130 6.07 -3.21 6.41
C PHE A 130 5.78 -4.72 6.45
N ASN A 131 5.43 -5.28 7.60
CA ASN A 131 4.91 -6.65 7.68
C ASN A 131 3.66 -6.85 6.84
N PHE A 132 2.82 -5.80 6.71
CA PHE A 132 1.62 -5.84 5.86
C PHE A 132 1.97 -5.78 4.37
N ILE A 133 2.95 -4.96 3.99
CA ILE A 133 3.52 -4.92 2.63
C ILE A 133 4.09 -6.31 2.28
N ASN A 134 4.91 -6.89 3.16
CA ASN A 134 5.48 -8.22 2.98
C ASN A 134 4.40 -9.31 2.82
N LYS A 135 3.31 -9.21 3.56
CA LYS A 135 2.16 -10.09 3.39
C LYS A 135 1.56 -9.97 1.99
N LYS A 136 1.39 -8.73 1.48
CA LYS A 136 0.88 -8.50 0.12
C LYS A 136 1.82 -9.05 -0.95
N ILE A 137 3.13 -8.87 -0.77
CA ILE A 137 4.14 -9.47 -1.66
C ILE A 137 3.98 -11.00 -1.67
N LYS A 138 3.87 -11.65 -0.52
CA LYS A 138 3.65 -13.11 -0.41
C LYS A 138 2.37 -13.57 -1.10
N ASP A 139 1.27 -12.85 -0.92
CA ASP A 139 -0.01 -13.16 -1.54
C ASP A 139 0.08 -13.07 -3.08
N LYS A 140 0.74 -12.03 -3.59
CA LYS A 140 0.94 -11.84 -5.05
C LYS A 140 1.93 -12.86 -5.64
N LEU A 141 3.01 -13.20 -4.91
CA LEU A 141 3.92 -14.30 -5.30
C LEU A 141 3.21 -15.65 -5.38
N THR A 142 2.31 -15.92 -4.46
CA THR A 142 1.52 -17.15 -4.49
C THR A 142 0.62 -17.21 -5.70
N LYS A 143 -0.04 -16.11 -6.06
CA LYS A 143 -0.84 -16.00 -7.28
C LYS A 143 0.01 -16.16 -8.54
N LEU A 144 1.16 -15.49 -8.60
CA LEU A 144 2.10 -15.57 -9.72
C LEU A 144 2.52 -17.02 -10.00
N ASN A 145 2.76 -17.81 -8.95
CA ASN A 145 3.22 -19.18 -9.08
C ASN A 145 2.08 -20.21 -9.32
N SER A 146 0.81 -19.81 -9.16
CA SER A 146 -0.31 -20.74 -9.29
C SER A 146 -1.21 -20.49 -10.51
N ASN A 147 -1.28 -19.25 -11.00
CA ASN A 147 -2.37 -18.83 -11.86
C ASN A 147 -1.95 -18.04 -13.11
N TYR A 148 -0.64 -17.84 -13.35
CA TYR A 148 -0.18 -16.99 -14.46
C TYR A 148 0.38 -17.81 -15.60
N ASP A 149 0.05 -17.41 -16.82
CA ASP A 149 0.50 -18.05 -18.06
C ASP A 149 2.03 -17.97 -18.20
N GLU A 150 2.61 -18.94 -18.94
CA GLU A 150 4.06 -19.03 -19.13
C GLU A 150 4.60 -18.05 -20.18
N ASP A 151 3.70 -17.36 -20.91
CA ASP A 151 4.07 -16.53 -22.06
C ASP A 151 4.71 -15.18 -21.69
N ILE A 152 4.57 -14.74 -20.45
CA ILE A 152 5.14 -13.46 -19.97
C ILE A 152 6.53 -13.69 -19.40
N LYS A 153 7.53 -12.92 -19.88
CA LYS A 153 8.94 -13.09 -19.50
C LYS A 153 9.29 -12.36 -18.21
N HIS A 154 8.72 -11.20 -18.00
CA HIS A 154 9.07 -10.30 -16.90
C HIS A 154 7.82 -10.00 -16.05
N TYR A 155 7.96 -10.03 -14.74
CA TYR A 155 6.87 -9.70 -13.82
C TYR A 155 7.31 -8.60 -12.85
N TYR A 156 6.52 -7.54 -12.78
CA TYR A 156 6.70 -6.43 -11.85
C TYR A 156 5.51 -6.33 -10.91
N LEU A 157 5.74 -5.78 -9.72
CA LEU A 157 4.72 -5.56 -8.72
C LEU A 157 4.75 -4.11 -8.25
N GLY A 158 3.66 -3.38 -8.49
CA GLY A 158 3.42 -2.05 -7.94
C GLY A 158 2.59 -2.14 -6.67
N ILE A 159 3.08 -1.57 -5.58
CA ILE A 159 2.37 -1.54 -4.29
C ILE A 159 2.23 -0.10 -3.85
N PHE A 160 1.00 0.34 -3.62
CA PHE A 160 0.75 1.60 -2.94
C PHE A 160 0.53 1.39 -1.44
N THR A 161 1.09 2.28 -0.65
CA THR A 161 0.89 2.34 0.80
C THR A 161 0.86 3.79 1.28
N PRO A 162 -0.14 4.21 2.07
CA PRO A 162 -0.28 5.58 2.55
C PRO A 162 0.56 5.85 3.80
N ILE A 163 1.78 5.38 3.84
CA ILE A 163 2.71 5.60 4.94
C ILE A 163 3.96 6.35 4.46
N TYR A 164 4.69 6.92 5.41
CA TYR A 164 6.02 7.50 5.20
C TYR A 164 7.09 6.47 5.51
N THR A 165 8.24 6.55 4.85
CA THR A 165 9.38 5.69 5.14
C THR A 165 10.67 6.50 5.30
N HIS A 166 11.62 5.94 6.05
CA HIS A 166 12.98 6.45 6.15
C HIS A 166 13.93 5.65 5.26
N GLU A 167 14.88 6.32 4.65
CA GLU A 167 15.85 5.69 3.75
C GLU A 167 16.66 4.59 4.43
N ASP A 168 16.97 4.74 5.71
CA ASP A 168 17.74 3.76 6.50
C ASP A 168 17.08 2.38 6.53
N ASN A 169 15.76 2.32 6.42
CA ASN A 169 15.01 1.07 6.46
C ASN A 169 14.97 0.37 5.09
N ILE A 170 15.15 1.10 3.99
CA ILE A 170 14.94 0.57 2.62
C ILE A 170 15.93 -0.55 2.29
N LYS A 171 17.18 -0.43 2.75
CA LYS A 171 18.20 -1.45 2.52
C LYS A 171 17.89 -2.77 3.25
N GLU A 172 17.35 -2.68 4.45
CA GLU A 172 16.94 -3.88 5.21
C GLU A 172 15.76 -4.55 4.52
N GLU A 173 14.83 -3.76 4.01
CA GLU A 173 13.65 -4.23 3.29
C GLU A 173 14.00 -4.94 1.98
N LEU A 174 14.98 -4.46 1.23
CA LEU A 174 15.48 -5.15 0.05
C LEU A 174 15.87 -6.60 0.38
N ASN A 175 16.63 -6.80 1.47
CA ASN A 175 17.07 -8.14 1.89
C ASN A 175 15.87 -9.03 2.27
N GLU A 176 14.87 -8.49 2.95
CA GLU A 176 13.66 -9.24 3.29
C GLU A 176 12.85 -9.62 2.05
N ILE A 177 12.68 -8.71 1.09
CA ILE A 177 11.99 -8.97 -0.18
C ILE A 177 12.71 -10.08 -0.97
N ILE A 178 14.04 -10.04 -1.04
CA ILE A 178 14.84 -11.09 -1.70
C ILE A 178 14.60 -12.44 -1.04
N LYS A 179 14.61 -12.51 0.31
CA LYS A 179 14.33 -13.75 1.04
C LYS A 179 12.93 -14.28 0.77
N LEU A 180 11.93 -13.41 0.67
CA LEU A 180 10.55 -13.82 0.38
C LEU A 180 10.39 -14.57 -0.94
N GLN A 181 11.23 -14.25 -1.91
CA GLN A 181 11.20 -14.83 -3.26
C GLN A 181 12.18 -15.97 -3.48
N SER A 182 13.14 -16.19 -2.57
CA SER A 182 14.29 -17.10 -2.78
C SER A 182 13.91 -18.52 -3.23
N ASN A 183 12.79 -19.05 -2.70
CA ASN A 183 12.32 -20.42 -2.94
C ASN A 183 11.11 -20.46 -3.89
N ARG A 184 10.93 -19.49 -4.79
CA ARG A 184 9.83 -19.44 -5.75
C ARG A 184 10.33 -19.65 -7.16
N ASP A 185 9.56 -20.39 -7.97
CA ASP A 185 9.89 -20.66 -9.37
C ASP A 185 9.74 -19.38 -10.21
N LYS A 186 8.58 -18.71 -10.10
CA LYS A 186 8.34 -17.40 -10.70
C LYS A 186 8.55 -16.31 -9.63
N LYS A 187 9.23 -15.23 -10.02
CA LYS A 187 9.60 -14.11 -9.15
C LYS A 187 9.24 -12.79 -9.80
N PHE A 188 9.00 -11.79 -9.00
CA PHE A 188 9.01 -10.41 -9.49
C PHE A 188 10.46 -9.98 -9.67
N GLU A 189 10.76 -9.41 -10.83
CA GLU A 189 12.07 -8.83 -11.10
C GLU A 189 12.22 -7.45 -10.48
N LYS A 190 11.11 -6.70 -10.47
CA LYS A 190 11.02 -5.41 -9.79
C LYS A 190 9.80 -5.37 -8.88
N ILE A 191 10.00 -4.79 -7.71
CA ILE A 191 8.91 -4.39 -6.81
C ILE A 191 9.02 -2.91 -6.57
N ILE A 192 7.98 -2.16 -6.91
CA ILE A 192 7.93 -0.71 -6.74
C ILE A 192 6.92 -0.41 -5.63
N ILE A 193 7.39 0.16 -4.53
CA ILE A 193 6.54 0.56 -3.42
C ILE A 193 6.37 2.08 -3.47
N ILE A 194 5.13 2.50 -3.60
CA ILE A 194 4.72 3.90 -3.69
C ILE A 194 4.27 4.33 -2.30
N PHE A 195 5.09 5.13 -1.65
CA PHE A 195 4.79 5.81 -0.40
C PHE A 195 4.15 7.19 -0.68
N ILE A 196 3.72 7.90 0.34
CA ILE A 196 3.10 9.22 0.19
C ILE A 196 4.09 10.23 -0.42
N ASP A 197 5.34 10.19 0.00
CA ASP A 197 6.37 11.19 -0.31
C ASP A 197 7.43 10.70 -1.31
N LYS A 198 7.45 9.41 -1.63
CA LYS A 198 8.46 8.82 -2.50
C LYS A 198 8.03 7.49 -3.10
N LEU A 199 8.73 7.09 -4.16
CA LEU A 199 8.69 5.74 -4.69
C LEU A 199 10.02 5.05 -4.41
N CYS A 200 9.94 3.78 -4.01
CA CYS A 200 11.11 2.92 -3.86
C CYS A 200 11.04 1.80 -4.90
N GLU A 201 11.89 1.83 -5.89
CA GLU A 201 12.07 0.75 -6.85
C GLU A 201 13.11 -0.24 -6.32
N PHE A 202 12.71 -1.48 -6.12
CA PHE A 202 13.61 -2.58 -5.78
C PHE A 202 13.86 -3.41 -7.03
N ASP A 203 15.06 -3.33 -7.58
CA ASP A 203 15.55 -4.17 -8.68
C ASP A 203 16.13 -5.45 -8.09
N LEU A 204 15.37 -6.53 -8.17
CA LEU A 204 15.71 -7.79 -7.51
C LEU A 204 16.65 -8.67 -8.37
N LEU A 205 16.81 -8.36 -9.63
CA LEU A 205 17.83 -8.99 -10.48
C LEU A 205 19.24 -8.49 -10.14
N ASN A 206 19.36 -7.19 -9.91
CA ASN A 206 20.62 -6.54 -9.60
C ASN A 206 20.88 -6.39 -8.10
N ASN A 207 19.90 -6.72 -7.26
CA ASN A 207 19.95 -6.52 -5.80
C ASN A 207 20.23 -5.06 -5.42
N THR A 208 19.56 -4.13 -6.09
CA THR A 208 19.69 -2.69 -5.88
C THR A 208 18.32 -2.06 -5.59
N TYR A 209 18.35 -0.85 -5.07
CA TYR A 209 17.15 -0.02 -4.95
C TYR A 209 17.42 1.39 -5.42
N ASN A 210 16.36 2.05 -5.85
CA ASN A 210 16.36 3.45 -6.24
C ASN A 210 15.21 4.17 -5.53
N ILE A 211 15.44 5.40 -5.08
CA ILE A 211 14.44 6.23 -4.41
C ILE A 211 14.15 7.42 -5.31
N ILE A 212 12.89 7.63 -5.59
CA ILE A 212 12.40 8.75 -6.38
C ILE A 212 11.47 9.57 -5.49
N GLU A 213 11.86 10.81 -5.22
CA GLU A 213 11.01 11.74 -4.47
C GLU A 213 9.74 12.06 -5.25
N ASN A 214 8.63 12.10 -4.54
CA ASN A 214 7.33 12.38 -5.11
C ASN A 214 6.71 13.57 -4.40
N THR A 215 6.06 14.45 -5.15
CA THR A 215 5.35 15.58 -4.59
C THR A 215 3.84 15.35 -4.62
N ASN A 216 3.13 15.91 -3.65
CA ASN A 216 1.66 15.87 -3.65
C ASN A 216 1.06 16.45 -4.94
N GLU A 217 1.71 17.46 -5.54
CA GLU A 217 1.29 18.04 -6.81
C GLU A 217 1.38 17.05 -7.96
N GLN A 218 2.47 16.28 -8.05
CA GLN A 218 2.64 15.23 -9.06
C GLN A 218 1.59 14.13 -8.89
N LEU A 219 1.35 13.66 -7.67
CA LEU A 219 0.31 12.68 -7.37
C LEU A 219 -1.07 13.16 -7.80
N ASN A 220 -1.43 14.39 -7.46
CA ASN A 220 -2.71 14.97 -7.82
C ASN A 220 -2.87 15.09 -9.35
N ASN A 221 -1.85 15.54 -10.07
CA ASN A 221 -1.88 15.66 -11.52
C ASN A 221 -2.04 14.31 -12.21
N ILE A 222 -1.36 13.27 -11.72
CA ILE A 222 -1.51 11.90 -12.25
C ILE A 222 -2.91 11.37 -11.95
N SER A 223 -3.44 11.61 -10.76
CA SER A 223 -4.80 11.19 -10.37
C SER A 223 -5.88 11.83 -11.25
N ILE A 224 -5.77 13.12 -11.54
CA ILE A 224 -6.70 13.84 -12.42
C ILE A 224 -6.68 13.23 -13.83
N LYS A 225 -5.48 13.04 -14.41
CA LYS A 225 -5.34 12.42 -15.73
C LYS A 225 -5.92 11.01 -15.78
N THR A 226 -5.70 10.22 -14.73
CA THR A 226 -6.25 8.87 -14.63
C THR A 226 -7.78 8.87 -14.63
N HIS A 227 -8.37 9.84 -13.93
CA HIS A 227 -9.83 10.00 -13.90
C HIS A 227 -10.39 10.38 -15.28
N GLU A 228 -9.71 11.28 -16.00
CA GLU A 228 -10.07 11.67 -17.37
C GLU A 228 -9.99 10.46 -18.31
N GLU A 229 -8.90 9.69 -18.30
CA GLU A 229 -8.73 8.47 -19.12
C GLU A 229 -9.84 7.44 -18.92
N LEU A 230 -10.30 7.25 -17.67
CA LEU A 230 -11.36 6.30 -17.35
C LEU A 230 -12.75 6.82 -17.68
N SER A 231 -12.94 8.13 -17.72
CA SER A 231 -14.22 8.75 -18.07
C SER A 231 -14.48 8.75 -19.57
N ASP A 232 -13.42 8.61 -20.39
CA ASP A 232 -13.48 8.59 -21.85
C ASP A 232 -13.63 7.15 -22.44
N GLN A 233 -13.61 6.11 -21.59
CA GLN A 233 -13.82 4.70 -21.95
C GLN A 233 -15.26 4.27 -21.75
#